data_97f5cf65a3ff33c759bd0060a6b4ddc4
#
_entry.id   97f5cf65a3ff33c759bd0060a6b4ddc4
#
_cell.length_a   1.000
_cell.length_b   1.000
_cell.length_c   1.000
_cell.angle_alpha   90.00
_cell.angle_beta   90.00
_cell.angle_gamma   90.00
#
_symmetry.space_group_name_H-M   'P 1'
#
loop_
_entity.id
_entity.type
_entity.pdbx_description
1 polymer ?
#
loop_
_entity_poly.entity_id
_entity_poly.type
_entity_poly.pdbx_seq_one_letter_code
_entity_poly.pdbx_strand_id
1 'polypeptide(L)'
;MKNYLIKGLHRIVDPNWWPGHDRSKEGDLHDYYSKMAVLSEASFLHNLQGEWTLINLVSEAKDIYQMHRQQFIGIWDIWNSEPCNILYCGADTQMLKPTEVFGKYKHFVMWGHTDPQVLEDPPMPHFMNCDIRYYPAEMNREIFETSLNKFKTSVDYWNGDQIEYNRMMWAQGVPPEEMVDHHMAYQGPWMPGETEQNKTYADLWNSQFHGSDNSHTLETANMVHWHGSRGAADKLLLMESIHKQAGLPETNDRNIEIKTIDVSHIP
;
A
#
# COMPACT_ATOMS: atom_id res chain seq x y z
N MET A 1 1.47 -7.95 22.80
CA MET A 1 1.12 -6.84 21.87
C MET A 1 0.44 -7.47 20.68
N LYS A 2 -0.65 -6.88 20.20
CA LYS A 2 -1.35 -7.41 19.03
C LYS A 2 -0.71 -6.92 17.75
N ASN A 3 -0.77 -7.74 16.70
CA ASN A 3 -0.31 -7.38 15.37
C ASN A 3 -1.47 -7.53 14.39
N TYR A 4 -1.68 -6.54 13.55
CA TYR A 4 -2.72 -6.51 12.55
C TYR A 4 -2.15 -6.32 11.15
N LEU A 5 -2.53 -7.18 10.22
CA LEU A 5 -2.44 -6.88 8.80
C LEU A 5 -3.77 -6.23 8.40
N ILE A 6 -3.75 -5.02 7.89
CA ILE A 6 -4.94 -4.33 7.38
C ILE A 6 -4.90 -4.29 5.87
N LYS A 7 -5.97 -4.73 5.23
CA LYS A 7 -6.21 -4.64 3.79
C LYS A 7 -7.36 -3.67 3.54
N GLY A 8 -7.12 -2.67 2.69
CA GLY A 8 -8.16 -1.74 2.24
C GLY A 8 -8.97 -2.34 1.09
N LEU A 9 -10.29 -2.48 1.28
CA LEU A 9 -11.24 -2.94 0.27
C LEU A 9 -12.32 -1.87 0.09
N HIS A 10 -11.99 -0.86 -0.71
CA HIS A 10 -12.84 0.31 -0.88
C HIS A 10 -13.57 0.25 -2.22
N ARG A 11 -14.86 0.59 -2.20
CA ARG A 11 -15.67 0.81 -3.39
C ARG A 11 -15.92 2.30 -3.58
N ILE A 12 -15.49 2.85 -4.70
CA ILE A 12 -15.79 4.22 -5.06
C ILE A 12 -16.99 4.20 -6.00
N VAL A 13 -18.04 4.96 -5.63
CA VAL A 13 -19.32 4.92 -6.34
C VAL A 13 -19.45 5.96 -7.44
N ASP A 14 -18.66 7.05 -7.41
CA ASP A 14 -18.65 8.05 -8.47
C ASP A 14 -17.75 7.58 -9.63
N PRO A 15 -18.26 7.40 -10.85
CA PRO A 15 -17.45 7.04 -12.01
C PRO A 15 -16.41 8.12 -12.38
N ASN A 16 -16.59 9.35 -11.93
CA ASN A 16 -15.67 10.47 -12.18
C ASN A 16 -14.73 10.76 -10.99
N TRP A 17 -14.54 9.78 -10.13
CA TRP A 17 -13.76 9.90 -8.89
C TRP A 17 -12.30 10.34 -9.08
N TRP A 18 -11.79 10.30 -10.30
CA TRP A 18 -10.42 10.67 -10.64
C TRP A 18 -10.41 11.92 -11.52
N PRO A 19 -10.11 13.09 -10.98
CA PRO A 19 -10.10 14.33 -11.75
C PRO A 19 -9.16 14.28 -12.95
N GLY A 20 -9.69 14.55 -14.15
CA GLY A 20 -8.90 14.62 -15.38
C GLY A 20 -8.69 13.31 -16.14
N HIS A 21 -9.22 12.19 -15.65
CA HIS A 21 -9.15 10.90 -16.34
C HIS A 21 -10.54 10.33 -16.61
N ASP A 22 -10.86 10.09 -17.87
CA ASP A 22 -12.05 9.33 -18.28
C ASP A 22 -11.78 7.83 -18.08
N ARG A 23 -12.22 7.30 -16.95
CA ARG A 23 -12.09 5.88 -16.61
C ARG A 23 -13.32 5.05 -16.98
N SER A 24 -14.30 5.63 -17.64
CA SER A 24 -15.50 4.91 -18.09
C SER A 24 -15.19 3.71 -19.00
N LYS A 25 -14.00 3.69 -19.59
CA LYS A 25 -13.52 2.62 -20.48
C LYS A 25 -12.74 1.51 -19.77
N GLU A 26 -12.44 1.65 -18.47
CA GLU A 26 -11.60 0.69 -17.74
C GLU A 26 -12.37 -0.53 -17.20
N GLY A 27 -13.66 -0.64 -17.48
CA GLY A 27 -14.50 -1.73 -16.98
C GLY A 27 -14.86 -1.57 -15.49
N ASP A 28 -15.24 -2.66 -14.86
CA ASP A 28 -15.58 -2.66 -13.43
C ASP A 28 -14.30 -2.69 -12.57
N LEU A 29 -13.84 -1.52 -12.19
CA LEU A 29 -12.66 -1.36 -11.34
C LEU A 29 -12.79 -2.11 -10.01
N HIS A 30 -14.00 -2.14 -9.44
CA HIS A 30 -14.25 -2.85 -8.19
C HIS A 30 -14.01 -4.36 -8.34
N ASP A 31 -14.41 -4.97 -9.45
CA ASP A 31 -14.14 -6.38 -9.73
C ASP A 31 -12.64 -6.67 -9.83
N TYR A 32 -11.89 -5.84 -10.55
CA TYR A 32 -10.44 -6.01 -10.65
C TYR A 32 -9.73 -5.87 -9.31
N TYR A 33 -10.04 -4.84 -8.53
CA TYR A 33 -9.42 -4.63 -7.22
C TYR A 33 -9.82 -5.71 -6.22
N SER A 34 -11.04 -6.24 -6.30
CA SER A 34 -11.46 -7.37 -5.47
C SER A 34 -10.65 -8.64 -5.77
N LYS A 35 -10.39 -8.93 -7.04
CA LYS A 35 -9.52 -10.06 -7.45
C LYS A 35 -8.07 -9.84 -7.02
N MET A 36 -7.54 -8.64 -7.20
CA MET A 36 -6.20 -8.29 -6.71
C MET A 36 -6.09 -8.46 -5.19
N ALA A 37 -7.12 -8.06 -4.44
CA ALA A 37 -7.15 -8.22 -2.99
C ALA A 37 -7.07 -9.69 -2.56
N VAL A 38 -7.72 -10.61 -3.28
CA VAL A 38 -7.62 -12.06 -3.03
C VAL A 38 -6.19 -12.56 -3.21
N LEU A 39 -5.54 -12.21 -4.33
CA LEU A 39 -4.14 -12.59 -4.58
C LEU A 39 -3.20 -11.96 -3.55
N SER A 40 -3.43 -10.70 -3.22
CA SER A 40 -2.69 -10.00 -2.18
C SER A 40 -2.82 -10.71 -0.84
N GLU A 41 -4.05 -10.97 -0.40
CA GLU A 41 -4.33 -11.67 0.85
C GLU A 41 -3.62 -13.03 0.91
N ALA A 42 -3.76 -13.87 -0.12
CA ALA A 42 -3.12 -15.17 -0.19
C ALA A 42 -1.59 -15.07 -0.06
N SER A 43 -0.96 -14.08 -0.69
CA SER A 43 0.48 -13.87 -0.63
C SER A 43 0.96 -13.49 0.78
N PHE A 44 0.24 -12.63 1.49
CA PHE A 44 0.55 -12.23 2.87
C PHE A 44 0.28 -13.38 3.84
N LEU A 45 -0.82 -14.10 3.68
CA LEU A 45 -1.14 -15.26 4.50
C LEU A 45 -0.07 -16.34 4.40
N HIS A 46 0.54 -16.51 3.24
CA HIS A 46 1.64 -17.46 3.03
C HIS A 46 2.97 -16.98 3.64
N ASN A 47 3.32 -15.73 3.41
CA ASN A 47 4.68 -15.23 3.63
C ASN A 47 4.87 -14.36 4.88
N LEU A 48 3.84 -13.69 5.40
CA LEU A 48 3.98 -12.86 6.59
C LEU A 48 4.19 -13.73 7.83
N GLN A 49 5.33 -13.57 8.46
CA GLN A 49 5.75 -14.39 9.61
C GLN A 49 5.20 -13.81 10.93
N GLY A 50 5.15 -14.68 11.95
CA GLY A 50 4.68 -14.33 13.28
C GLY A 50 3.17 -14.54 13.48
N GLU A 51 2.67 -14.07 14.62
CA GLU A 51 1.23 -14.10 14.98
C GLU A 51 0.60 -12.75 14.68
N TRP A 52 -0.51 -12.76 13.95
CA TRP A 52 -1.26 -11.57 13.56
C TRP A 52 -2.69 -11.90 13.17
N THR A 53 -3.53 -10.88 13.16
CA THR A 53 -4.94 -10.95 12.72
C THR A 53 -5.10 -10.16 11.44
N LEU A 54 -5.84 -10.69 10.47
CA LEU A 54 -6.23 -9.94 9.27
C LEU A 54 -7.44 -9.06 9.57
N ILE A 55 -7.37 -7.79 9.19
CA ILE A 55 -8.50 -6.87 9.21
C ILE A 55 -8.76 -6.39 7.78
N ASN A 56 -9.92 -6.72 7.25
CA ASN A 56 -10.44 -6.15 6.02
C ASN A 56 -11.17 -4.84 6.36
N LEU A 57 -10.57 -3.73 6.00
CA LEU A 57 -11.14 -2.39 6.15
C LEU A 57 -11.98 -2.09 4.91
N VAL A 58 -13.29 -2.16 5.04
CA VAL A 58 -14.22 -2.00 3.92
C VAL A 58 -14.92 -0.66 3.97
N SER A 59 -15.15 -0.06 2.80
CA SER A 59 -15.98 1.14 2.71
C SER A 59 -16.64 1.32 1.36
N GLU A 60 -17.75 2.06 1.34
CA GLU A 60 -18.26 2.73 0.16
C GLU A 60 -17.91 4.22 0.27
N ALA A 61 -17.16 4.73 -0.69
CA ALA A 61 -16.73 6.11 -0.75
C ALA A 61 -17.33 6.80 -1.98
N LYS A 62 -17.67 8.07 -1.87
CA LYS A 62 -18.14 8.87 -2.98
C LYS A 62 -17.02 9.08 -4.00
N ASP A 63 -15.83 9.41 -3.51
CA ASP A 63 -14.68 9.74 -4.31
C ASP A 63 -13.39 9.26 -3.62
N ILE A 64 -12.25 9.44 -4.28
CA ILE A 64 -10.95 9.01 -3.77
C ILE A 64 -10.56 9.74 -2.48
N TYR A 65 -10.96 10.98 -2.29
CA TYR A 65 -10.61 11.77 -1.10
C TYR A 65 -11.34 11.24 0.14
N GLN A 66 -12.63 10.92 -0.02
CA GLN A 66 -13.38 10.27 1.04
C GLN A 66 -12.80 8.88 1.35
N MET A 67 -12.43 8.12 0.34
CA MET A 67 -11.79 6.81 0.53
C MET A 67 -10.51 6.93 1.38
N HIS A 68 -9.61 7.85 1.03
CA HIS A 68 -8.38 8.06 1.80
C HIS A 68 -8.67 8.51 3.23
N ARG A 69 -9.68 9.35 3.43
CA ARG A 69 -10.12 9.80 4.74
C ARG A 69 -10.65 8.65 5.60
N GLN A 70 -11.54 7.86 5.05
CA GLN A 70 -12.09 6.66 5.69
C GLN A 70 -10.99 5.67 6.09
N GLN A 71 -10.05 5.44 5.20
CA GLN A 71 -8.91 4.57 5.43
C GLN A 71 -8.03 5.07 6.58
N PHE A 72 -7.63 6.35 6.56
CA PHE A 72 -6.77 6.93 7.58
C PHE A 72 -7.44 6.92 8.96
N ILE A 73 -8.70 7.38 9.03
CA ILE A 73 -9.45 7.43 10.28
C ILE A 73 -9.72 6.02 10.80
N GLY A 74 -10.07 5.07 9.94
CA GLY A 74 -10.28 3.69 10.34
C GLY A 74 -9.02 3.04 10.92
N ILE A 75 -7.86 3.29 10.32
CA ILE A 75 -6.55 2.84 10.86
C ILE A 75 -6.28 3.50 12.21
N TRP A 76 -6.51 4.82 12.34
CA TRP A 76 -6.37 5.53 13.60
C TRP A 76 -7.24 4.92 14.71
N ASP A 77 -8.51 4.65 14.43
CA ASP A 77 -9.44 4.12 15.41
C ASP A 77 -9.01 2.74 15.91
N ILE A 78 -8.50 1.89 15.03
CA ILE A 78 -7.94 0.58 15.41
C ILE A 78 -6.69 0.78 16.27
N TRP A 79 -5.73 1.58 15.81
CA TRP A 79 -4.46 1.80 16.51
C TRP A 79 -4.66 2.46 17.88
N ASN A 80 -5.65 3.35 18.00
CA ASN A 80 -5.96 4.08 19.22
C ASN A 80 -6.77 3.26 20.23
N SER A 81 -7.46 2.20 19.78
CA SER A 81 -8.33 1.38 20.65
C SER A 81 -7.53 0.48 21.60
N GLU A 82 -6.34 0.04 21.20
CA GLU A 82 -5.47 -0.83 21.97
C GLU A 82 -4.01 -0.78 21.46
N PRO A 83 -3.01 -1.10 22.32
CA PRO A 83 -1.62 -1.16 21.88
C PRO A 83 -1.41 -2.25 20.83
N CYS A 84 -1.18 -1.85 19.58
CA CYS A 84 -1.00 -2.78 18.46
C CYS A 84 -0.02 -2.24 17.42
N ASN A 85 0.62 -3.18 16.72
CA ASN A 85 1.36 -2.89 15.50
C ASN A 85 0.43 -3.11 14.30
N ILE A 86 0.48 -2.24 13.33
CA ILE A 86 -0.32 -2.37 12.10
C ILE A 86 0.60 -2.37 10.89
N LEU A 87 0.47 -3.39 10.05
CA LEU A 87 0.95 -3.38 8.67
C LEU A 87 -0.25 -3.13 7.76
N TYR A 88 -0.29 -2.00 7.09
CA TYR A 88 -1.28 -1.70 6.06
C TYR A 88 -0.72 -2.02 4.68
N CYS A 89 -1.51 -2.67 3.85
CA CYS A 89 -1.17 -2.97 2.46
C CYS A 89 -2.39 -2.77 1.55
N GLY A 90 -2.22 -2.03 0.47
CA GLY A 90 -3.22 -1.87 -0.57
C GLY A 90 -3.62 -3.20 -1.23
N ALA A 91 -4.72 -3.20 -1.98
CA ALA A 91 -5.19 -4.39 -2.68
C ALA A 91 -4.21 -4.88 -3.76
N ASP A 92 -3.45 -3.97 -4.35
CA ASP A 92 -2.46 -4.21 -5.41
C ASP A 92 -1.03 -4.40 -4.88
N THR A 93 -0.91 -5.02 -3.72
CA THR A 93 0.37 -5.40 -3.11
C THR A 93 0.49 -6.91 -2.97
N GLN A 94 1.70 -7.44 -3.02
CA GLN A 94 1.98 -8.86 -2.78
C GLN A 94 3.22 -9.03 -1.91
N MET A 95 3.20 -10.02 -1.02
CA MET A 95 4.38 -10.45 -0.27
C MET A 95 5.00 -11.66 -0.98
N LEU A 96 6.22 -11.52 -1.45
CA LEU A 96 6.88 -12.49 -2.32
C LEU A 96 7.74 -13.49 -1.55
N LYS A 97 8.16 -13.14 -0.34
CA LYS A 97 9.06 -13.98 0.48
C LYS A 97 8.64 -14.00 1.94
N PRO A 98 9.00 -15.07 2.67
CA PRO A 98 8.83 -15.14 4.12
C PRO A 98 9.49 -13.93 4.80
N THR A 99 8.72 -13.10 5.48
CA THR A 99 9.20 -11.84 6.04
C THR A 99 8.60 -11.57 7.41
N GLU A 100 9.44 -11.21 8.37
CA GLU A 100 9.04 -10.64 9.65
C GLU A 100 9.01 -9.12 9.54
N VAL A 101 7.88 -8.52 9.91
CA VAL A 101 7.68 -7.07 9.89
C VAL A 101 7.39 -6.55 11.30
N PHE A 102 6.55 -7.28 12.05
CA PHE A 102 6.06 -6.81 13.33
C PHE A 102 7.17 -6.73 14.37
N GLY A 103 7.31 -5.56 14.99
CA GLY A 103 8.35 -5.29 15.99
C GLY A 103 9.73 -4.94 15.42
N LYS A 104 9.91 -4.99 14.10
CA LYS A 104 11.18 -4.64 13.45
C LYS A 104 11.46 -3.14 13.49
N TYR A 105 10.42 -2.32 13.33
CA TYR A 105 10.54 -0.87 13.25
C TYR A 105 9.88 -0.21 14.46
N LYS A 106 10.49 0.87 14.94
CA LYS A 106 9.99 1.67 16.07
C LYS A 106 9.28 2.95 15.65
N HIS A 107 9.38 3.27 14.38
CA HIS A 107 8.80 4.46 13.77
C HIS A 107 7.71 4.05 12.77
N PHE A 108 6.81 4.99 12.46
CA PHE A 108 5.96 4.85 11.28
C PHE A 108 6.85 4.85 10.05
N VAL A 109 6.74 3.82 9.23
CA VAL A 109 7.55 3.65 8.02
C VAL A 109 6.64 3.36 6.83
N MET A 110 6.99 3.92 5.69
CA MET A 110 6.43 3.56 4.39
C MET A 110 7.52 3.01 3.51
N TRP A 111 7.17 2.09 2.65
CA TRP A 111 8.08 1.53 1.67
C TRP A 111 7.50 1.65 0.27
N GLY A 112 8.33 2.03 -0.66
CA GLY A 112 7.96 2.18 -2.05
C GLY A 112 8.98 3.00 -2.81
N HIS A 113 8.60 3.42 -3.99
CA HIS A 113 9.45 4.24 -4.83
C HIS A 113 9.61 5.65 -4.24
N THR A 114 10.83 6.18 -4.26
CA THR A 114 11.08 7.59 -4.05
C THR A 114 10.71 8.36 -5.31
N ASP A 115 9.63 9.11 -5.26
CA ASP A 115 9.35 10.09 -6.30
C ASP A 115 10.27 11.31 -6.08
N PRO A 116 11.01 11.78 -7.10
CA PRO A 116 11.85 12.98 -6.98
C PRO A 116 11.05 14.29 -6.86
N GLN A 117 9.74 14.25 -6.68
CA GLN A 117 8.96 15.45 -6.42
C GLN A 117 9.41 16.09 -5.11
N VAL A 118 10.27 17.08 -5.25
CA VAL A 118 10.67 17.93 -4.14
C VAL A 118 9.47 18.77 -3.74
N LEU A 119 8.85 18.43 -2.62
CA LEU A 119 7.89 19.33 -1.99
C LEU A 119 8.70 20.47 -1.38
N GLU A 120 8.41 21.70 -1.81
CA GLU A 120 9.18 22.88 -1.39
C GLU A 120 8.95 23.27 0.06
N ASP A 121 7.83 22.87 0.68
CA ASP A 121 7.49 23.26 2.05
C ASP A 121 6.71 22.17 2.83
N PRO A 122 7.31 21.49 3.80
CA PRO A 122 8.74 21.43 4.06
C PRO A 122 9.48 20.64 2.98
N PRO A 123 10.76 20.93 2.74
CA PRO A 123 11.54 20.20 1.75
C PRO A 123 11.63 18.73 2.17
N MET A 124 11.09 17.85 1.35
CA MET A 124 11.14 16.40 1.56
C MET A 124 12.11 15.80 0.55
N PRO A 125 13.33 15.41 0.97
CA PRO A 125 14.34 14.87 0.05
C PRO A 125 13.93 13.52 -0.54
N HIS A 126 13.00 12.82 0.09
CA HIS A 126 12.45 11.55 -0.39
C HIS A 126 10.93 11.57 -0.21
N PHE A 127 10.22 11.43 -1.32
CA PHE A 127 8.76 11.30 -1.32
C PHE A 127 8.40 9.84 -1.62
N MET A 128 7.86 9.14 -0.62
CA MET A 128 7.56 7.72 -0.71
C MET A 128 6.10 7.50 -1.08
N ASN A 129 5.84 6.45 -1.86
CA ASN A 129 4.48 5.96 -2.08
C ASN A 129 3.91 5.35 -0.79
N CYS A 130 2.62 5.48 -0.57
CA CYS A 130 1.99 5.18 0.72
C CYS A 130 1.20 3.86 0.79
N ASP A 131 1.25 2.99 -0.20
CA ASP A 131 0.41 1.79 -0.22
C ASP A 131 0.89 0.63 0.65
N ILE A 132 2.14 0.69 1.12
CA ILE A 132 2.66 -0.23 2.13
C ILE A 132 3.17 0.60 3.31
N ARG A 133 2.52 0.48 4.47
CA ARG A 133 2.77 1.29 5.66
C ARG A 133 2.81 0.45 6.92
N TYR A 134 3.74 0.79 7.81
CA TYR A 134 3.83 0.16 9.12
C TYR A 134 3.64 1.20 10.23
N TYR A 135 2.74 0.90 11.15
CA TYR A 135 2.40 1.72 12.32
C TYR A 135 2.80 0.93 13.57
N PRO A 136 3.93 1.25 14.24
CA PRO A 136 4.29 0.58 15.48
C PRO A 136 3.40 1.03 16.64
N ALA A 137 3.20 0.15 17.61
CA ALA A 137 2.42 0.47 18.82
C ALA A 137 3.01 1.63 19.63
N GLU A 138 4.33 1.83 19.52
CA GLU A 138 5.07 2.87 20.26
C GLU A 138 5.22 4.17 19.47
N MET A 139 4.53 4.30 18.32
CA MET A 139 4.56 5.51 17.51
C MET A 139 4.14 6.75 18.31
N ASN A 140 4.74 7.90 18.02
CA ASN A 140 4.38 9.17 18.66
C ASN A 140 2.92 9.54 18.32
N ARG A 141 2.08 9.50 19.36
CA ARG A 141 0.64 9.75 19.26
C ARG A 141 0.33 11.15 18.74
N GLU A 142 1.05 12.17 19.19
CA GLU A 142 0.81 13.57 18.81
C GLU A 142 1.02 13.79 17.31
N ILE A 143 2.01 13.13 16.73
CA ILE A 143 2.27 13.19 15.29
C ILE A 143 1.11 12.56 14.52
N PHE A 144 0.60 11.40 14.97
CA PHE A 144 -0.54 10.77 14.34
C PHE A 144 -1.81 11.62 14.45
N GLU A 145 -2.10 12.20 15.62
CA GLU A 145 -3.23 13.11 15.85
C GLU A 145 -3.16 14.37 14.98
N THR A 146 -1.96 14.91 14.79
CA THR A 146 -1.75 16.07 13.90
C THR A 146 -2.13 15.75 12.46
N SER A 147 -1.67 14.60 11.95
CA SER A 147 -2.03 14.13 10.62
C SER A 147 -3.52 13.80 10.51
N LEU A 148 -4.11 13.18 11.55
CA LEU A 148 -5.54 12.90 11.62
C LEU A 148 -6.39 14.19 11.46
N ASN A 149 -6.02 15.26 12.14
CA ASN A 149 -6.73 16.53 12.04
C ASN A 149 -6.66 17.11 10.61
N LYS A 150 -5.53 16.96 9.94
CA LYS A 150 -5.40 17.37 8.54
C LYS A 150 -6.25 16.51 7.60
N PHE A 151 -6.27 15.20 7.77
CA PHE A 151 -7.14 14.30 7.00
C PHE A 151 -8.63 14.62 7.17
N LYS A 152 -9.05 15.06 8.36
CA LYS A 152 -10.42 15.48 8.62
C LYS A 152 -10.82 16.78 7.92
N THR A 153 -9.85 17.67 7.65
CA THR A 153 -10.15 19.05 7.25
C THR A 153 -9.73 19.44 5.84
N SER A 154 -8.77 18.75 5.21
CA SER A 154 -8.09 19.35 4.06
C SER A 154 -7.56 18.42 2.97
N VAL A 155 -7.99 17.18 2.87
CA VAL A 155 -7.50 16.31 1.79
C VAL A 155 -8.36 16.48 0.54
N ASP A 156 -8.13 17.56 -0.20
CA ASP A 156 -8.90 17.92 -1.39
C ASP A 156 -8.06 17.92 -2.68
N TYR A 157 -6.81 17.43 -2.66
CA TYR A 157 -5.95 17.46 -3.81
C TYR A 157 -5.23 16.12 -4.04
N TRP A 158 -4.88 15.91 -5.29
CA TRP A 158 -4.11 14.78 -5.76
C TRP A 158 -2.87 14.53 -4.90
N ASN A 159 -2.66 13.30 -4.47
CA ASN A 159 -1.58 12.90 -3.56
C ASN A 159 -1.64 13.54 -2.14
N GLY A 160 -2.74 14.14 -1.73
CA GLY A 160 -2.83 14.77 -0.41
C GLY A 160 -2.61 13.80 0.74
N ASP A 161 -3.10 12.58 0.62
CA ASP A 161 -2.84 11.50 1.56
C ASP A 161 -1.35 11.13 1.61
N GLN A 162 -0.72 10.94 0.46
CA GLN A 162 0.68 10.61 0.35
C GLN A 162 1.59 11.68 0.94
N ILE A 163 1.25 12.96 0.75
CA ILE A 163 1.95 14.09 1.37
C ILE A 163 1.88 14.02 2.90
N GLU A 164 0.69 13.80 3.45
CA GLU A 164 0.53 13.76 4.91
C GLU A 164 1.22 12.53 5.54
N TYR A 165 1.20 11.39 4.89
CA TYR A 165 1.97 10.22 5.34
C TYR A 165 3.48 10.48 5.32
N ASN A 166 3.99 11.11 4.26
CA ASN A 166 5.40 11.50 4.19
C ASN A 166 5.77 12.49 5.31
N ARG A 167 4.94 13.51 5.57
CA ARG A 167 5.14 14.44 6.70
C ARG A 167 5.16 13.73 8.04
N MET A 168 4.28 12.76 8.24
CA MET A 168 4.23 11.95 9.46
C MET A 168 5.52 11.15 9.64
N MET A 169 6.04 10.53 8.59
CA MET A 169 7.31 9.80 8.60
C MET A 169 8.49 10.71 8.96
N TRP A 170 8.58 11.86 8.31
CA TRP A 170 9.61 12.86 8.58
C TRP A 170 9.54 13.43 9.98
N ALA A 171 8.35 13.74 10.48
CA ALA A 171 8.15 14.29 11.82
C ALA A 171 8.59 13.32 12.92
N GLN A 172 8.66 12.03 12.66
CA GLN A 172 9.15 11.03 13.59
C GLN A 172 10.67 10.86 13.57
N GLY A 173 11.37 11.52 12.65
CA GLY A 173 12.82 11.41 12.52
C GLY A 173 13.26 10.01 12.07
N VAL A 174 12.51 9.40 11.16
CA VAL A 174 12.84 8.09 10.61
C VAL A 174 14.22 8.13 9.95
N PRO A 175 15.12 7.20 10.25
CA PRO A 175 16.43 7.14 9.62
C PRO A 175 16.29 6.91 8.10
N PRO A 176 17.12 7.56 7.25
CA PRO A 176 17.05 7.41 5.80
C PRO A 176 17.13 5.94 5.33
N GLU A 177 17.92 5.12 5.99
CA GLU A 177 18.06 3.69 5.69
C GLU A 177 16.76 2.89 5.92
N GLU A 178 15.92 3.30 6.86
CA GLU A 178 14.60 2.69 7.06
C GLU A 178 13.59 3.18 6.03
N MET A 179 13.72 4.43 5.55
CA MET A 179 12.85 5.00 4.54
C MET A 179 13.03 4.35 3.16
N VAL A 180 14.27 3.97 2.83
CA VAL A 180 14.66 3.44 1.52
C VAL A 180 15.02 1.95 1.55
N ASP A 181 14.43 1.18 2.47
CA ASP A 181 14.62 -0.27 2.49
C ASP A 181 13.87 -0.93 1.32
N HIS A 182 14.48 -0.84 0.13
CA HIS A 182 13.94 -1.44 -1.08
C HIS A 182 13.86 -2.97 -1.03
N HIS A 183 14.61 -3.62 -0.12
CA HIS A 183 14.45 -5.06 0.11
C HIS A 183 13.12 -5.35 0.78
N MET A 184 12.63 -4.45 1.63
CA MET A 184 11.36 -4.65 2.30
C MET A 184 10.20 -4.53 1.33
N ALA A 185 10.17 -3.47 0.53
CA ALA A 185 9.10 -3.30 -0.45
C ALA A 185 9.61 -2.64 -1.72
N TYR A 186 9.24 -3.23 -2.81
CA TYR A 186 9.55 -2.80 -4.15
C TYR A 186 8.29 -2.23 -4.81
N GLN A 187 8.45 -1.15 -5.55
CA GLN A 187 7.37 -0.63 -6.37
C GLN A 187 7.48 -1.18 -7.79
N GLY A 188 6.45 -1.88 -8.23
CA GLY A 188 6.36 -2.41 -9.59
C GLY A 188 6.39 -1.29 -10.64
N PRO A 189 6.61 -1.65 -11.90
CA PRO A 189 6.94 -0.69 -12.93
C PRO A 189 5.89 0.39 -13.07
N TRP A 190 6.35 1.62 -12.95
CA TRP A 190 5.70 2.76 -13.54
C TRP A 190 5.68 2.56 -15.05
N MET A 191 4.60 2.88 -15.75
CA MET A 191 4.40 2.65 -17.17
C MET A 191 5.69 2.37 -17.93
N PRO A 192 5.86 1.17 -18.49
CA PRO A 192 6.90 0.98 -19.48
C PRO A 192 6.60 1.93 -20.63
N GLY A 193 7.61 2.63 -21.13
CA GLY A 193 7.54 3.27 -22.43
C GLY A 193 7.10 2.25 -23.49
N GLU A 194 6.73 2.68 -24.67
CA GLU A 194 6.27 1.79 -25.77
C GLU A 194 7.22 0.61 -26.00
N THR A 195 8.51 0.77 -25.76
CA THR A 195 9.55 -0.28 -25.85
C THR A 195 9.44 -1.36 -24.79
N GLU A 196 8.82 -1.08 -23.65
CA GLU A 196 8.65 -2.04 -22.55
C GLU A 196 7.29 -2.74 -22.56
N GLN A 197 6.31 -2.23 -23.32
CA GLN A 197 5.00 -2.87 -23.49
C GLN A 197 5.10 -4.26 -24.12
N ASN A 198 6.20 -4.54 -24.82
CA ASN A 198 6.46 -5.84 -25.45
C ASN A 198 7.23 -6.83 -24.55
N LYS A 199 7.63 -6.43 -23.33
CA LYS A 199 8.27 -7.35 -22.40
C LYS A 199 7.27 -8.37 -21.89
N THR A 200 7.67 -9.63 -21.88
CA THR A 200 6.91 -10.69 -21.23
C THR A 200 6.95 -10.53 -19.72
N TYR A 201 6.02 -11.16 -19.01
CA TYR A 201 6.03 -11.17 -17.54
C TYR A 201 7.31 -11.82 -16.96
N ALA A 202 7.92 -12.77 -17.69
CA ALA A 202 9.20 -13.36 -17.32
C ALA A 202 10.33 -12.33 -17.38
N ASP A 203 10.31 -11.44 -18.38
CA ASP A 203 11.28 -10.35 -18.48
C ASP A 203 11.12 -9.34 -17.34
N LEU A 204 9.89 -9.14 -16.86
CA LEU A 204 9.60 -8.27 -15.72
C LEU A 204 10.17 -8.83 -14.41
N TRP A 205 10.11 -10.15 -14.19
CA TRP A 205 10.65 -10.79 -12.99
C TRP A 205 12.14 -10.52 -12.80
N ASN A 206 12.90 -10.53 -13.87
CA ASN A 206 14.36 -10.35 -13.87
C ASN A 206 14.80 -8.94 -14.24
N SER A 207 13.87 -8.03 -14.57
CA SER A 207 14.27 -6.68 -14.99
C SER A 207 14.56 -5.80 -13.78
N GLN A 208 15.60 -5.01 -13.88
CA GLN A 208 15.83 -3.87 -13.02
C GLN A 208 14.81 -2.78 -13.37
N PHE A 209 14.08 -2.29 -12.40
CA PHE A 209 13.11 -1.26 -12.63
C PHE A 209 13.67 0.14 -12.32
N HIS A 210 13.12 1.14 -12.98
CA HIS A 210 13.46 2.54 -12.75
C HIS A 210 13.01 2.98 -11.34
N GLY A 211 13.82 2.75 -10.38
CA GLY A 211 13.75 3.32 -9.06
C GLY A 211 15.18 3.56 -8.64
N SER A 212 15.46 4.65 -8.06
CA SER A 212 16.69 5.30 -7.63
C SER A 212 17.92 4.42 -7.36
N ASP A 213 17.78 3.12 -7.26
CA ASP A 213 18.87 2.16 -7.09
C ASP A 213 18.58 0.92 -7.97
N ASN A 214 19.31 0.79 -9.06
CA ASN A 214 19.21 -0.33 -10.02
C ASN A 214 19.63 -1.70 -9.44
N SER A 215 19.78 -1.82 -8.11
CA SER A 215 20.27 -3.04 -7.45
C SER A 215 19.15 -4.03 -7.08
N HIS A 216 17.89 -3.61 -7.10
CA HIS A 216 16.77 -4.44 -6.66
C HIS A 216 15.89 -4.90 -7.82
N THR A 217 15.50 -6.16 -7.77
CA THR A 217 14.58 -6.82 -8.70
C THR A 217 13.41 -7.41 -7.92
N LEU A 218 12.35 -7.82 -8.60
CA LEU A 218 11.27 -8.58 -7.96
C LEU A 218 11.80 -9.83 -7.25
N GLU A 219 12.84 -10.45 -7.78
CA GLU A 219 13.47 -11.61 -7.17
C GLU A 219 14.10 -11.29 -5.81
N THR A 220 14.60 -10.08 -5.60
CA THR A 220 15.25 -9.67 -4.35
C THR A 220 14.28 -9.04 -3.35
N ALA A 221 13.16 -8.49 -3.78
CA ALA A 221 12.19 -7.83 -2.94
C ALA A 221 11.41 -8.80 -2.05
N ASN A 222 11.05 -8.37 -0.85
CA ASN A 222 10.17 -9.10 0.06
C ASN A 222 8.70 -8.83 -0.25
N MET A 223 8.36 -7.59 -0.55
CA MET A 223 7.03 -7.16 -0.94
C MET A 223 7.09 -6.35 -2.23
N VAL A 224 5.97 -6.29 -2.96
CA VAL A 224 5.81 -5.44 -4.13
C VAL A 224 4.48 -4.70 -4.07
N HIS A 225 4.49 -3.44 -4.47
CA HIS A 225 3.32 -2.64 -4.77
C HIS A 225 3.24 -2.43 -6.28
N TRP A 226 2.12 -2.81 -6.90
CA TRP A 226 1.90 -2.70 -8.33
C TRP A 226 1.37 -1.30 -8.65
N HIS A 227 2.24 -0.31 -8.54
CA HIS A 227 1.90 1.07 -8.88
C HIS A 227 1.69 1.21 -10.39
N GLY A 228 0.85 2.16 -10.76
CA GLY A 228 0.90 2.75 -12.08
C GLY A 228 -0.26 2.54 -12.97
N SER A 229 -0.06 3.01 -14.04
CA SER A 229 -0.80 3.60 -15.12
C SER A 229 -1.29 2.61 -16.17
N ARG A 230 -1.02 1.31 -16.03
CA ARG A 230 -1.48 0.32 -17.00
C ARG A 230 -2.98 0.00 -16.93
N GLY A 231 -3.69 0.57 -15.96
CA GLY A 231 -5.08 0.19 -15.68
C GLY A 231 -5.20 -1.05 -14.78
N ALA A 232 -6.37 -1.21 -14.17
CA ALA A 232 -6.61 -2.26 -13.19
C ALA A 232 -6.53 -3.68 -13.79
N ALA A 233 -6.96 -3.84 -15.04
CA ALA A 233 -6.90 -5.14 -15.74
C ALA A 233 -5.44 -5.61 -15.93
N ASP A 234 -4.56 -4.73 -16.38
CA ASP A 234 -3.14 -5.07 -16.57
C ASP A 234 -2.42 -5.34 -15.25
N LYS A 235 -2.74 -4.57 -14.21
CA LYS A 235 -2.25 -4.85 -12.85
C LYS A 235 -2.62 -6.25 -12.39
N LEU A 236 -3.88 -6.64 -12.57
CA LEU A 236 -4.35 -7.97 -12.18
C LEU A 236 -3.57 -9.07 -12.92
N LEU A 237 -3.38 -8.95 -14.23
CA LEU A 237 -2.59 -9.90 -15.00
C LEU A 237 -1.13 -10.00 -14.53
N LEU A 238 -0.52 -8.87 -14.16
CA LEU A 238 0.81 -8.84 -13.56
C LEU A 238 0.83 -9.59 -12.23
N MET A 239 -0.13 -9.31 -11.35
CA MET A 239 -0.23 -9.96 -10.05
C MET A 239 -0.44 -11.46 -10.18
N GLU A 240 -1.31 -11.93 -11.09
CA GLU A 240 -1.53 -13.34 -11.38
C GLU A 240 -0.24 -14.02 -11.87
N SER A 241 0.46 -13.38 -12.82
CA SER A 241 1.70 -13.91 -13.35
C SER A 241 2.79 -14.05 -12.28
N ILE A 242 3.00 -13.01 -11.49
CA ILE A 242 4.02 -13.02 -10.42
C ILE A 242 3.62 -13.98 -9.30
N HIS A 243 2.33 -14.04 -8.94
CA HIS A 243 1.82 -15.00 -7.97
C HIS A 243 2.20 -16.43 -8.34
N LYS A 244 1.99 -16.79 -9.61
CA LYS A 244 2.36 -18.09 -10.17
C LYS A 244 3.88 -18.32 -10.20
N GLN A 245 4.66 -17.32 -10.64
CA GLN A 245 6.12 -17.43 -10.72
C GLN A 245 6.77 -17.58 -9.34
N ALA A 246 6.23 -16.87 -8.34
CA ALA A 246 6.67 -16.96 -6.96
C ALA A 246 6.21 -18.26 -6.25
N GLY A 247 5.42 -19.09 -6.93
CA GLY A 247 4.88 -20.33 -6.34
C GLY A 247 3.93 -20.09 -5.16
N LEU A 248 3.25 -18.94 -5.16
CA LEU A 248 2.32 -18.57 -4.09
C LEU A 248 1.03 -19.40 -4.21
N PRO A 249 0.41 -19.78 -3.09
CA PRO A 249 -0.84 -20.54 -3.11
C PRO A 249 -2.01 -19.66 -3.58
N GLU A 250 -2.93 -20.25 -4.34
CA GLU A 250 -4.16 -19.56 -4.78
C GLU A 250 -5.17 -19.38 -3.63
N THR A 251 -5.03 -20.17 -2.58
CA THR A 251 -5.94 -20.18 -1.43
C THR A 251 -5.15 -20.16 -0.12
N ASN A 252 -5.82 -19.70 0.91
CA ASN A 252 -5.22 -19.62 2.24
C ASN A 252 -5.31 -20.95 3.00
N ASP A 253 -4.17 -21.51 3.36
CA ASP A 253 -4.07 -22.72 4.20
C ASP A 253 -3.86 -22.39 5.70
N ARG A 254 -3.68 -21.11 6.06
CA ARG A 254 -3.50 -20.70 7.46
C ARG A 254 -4.84 -20.43 8.15
N ASN A 255 -5.00 -20.99 9.34
CA ASN A 255 -6.12 -20.65 10.21
C ASN A 255 -5.80 -19.35 10.96
N ILE A 256 -6.14 -18.21 10.35
CA ILE A 256 -5.93 -16.86 10.90
C ILE A 256 -7.28 -16.24 11.20
N GLU A 257 -7.35 -15.50 12.31
CA GLU A 257 -8.52 -14.68 12.61
C GLU A 257 -8.68 -13.58 11.56
N ILE A 258 -9.85 -13.52 10.93
CA ILE A 258 -10.19 -12.49 9.95
C ILE A 258 -11.34 -11.65 10.51
N LYS A 259 -11.16 -10.33 10.53
CA LYS A 259 -12.18 -9.36 10.93
C LYS A 259 -12.51 -8.46 9.76
N THR A 260 -13.74 -8.01 9.68
CA THR A 260 -14.17 -6.96 8.74
C THR A 260 -14.65 -5.76 9.53
N ILE A 261 -14.13 -4.59 9.21
CA ILE A 261 -14.51 -3.31 9.81
C ILE A 261 -15.04 -2.41 8.71
N ASP A 262 -16.30 -2.01 8.81
CA ASP A 262 -16.93 -1.07 7.88
C ASP A 262 -16.73 0.36 8.36
N VAL A 263 -16.07 1.17 7.53
CA VAL A 263 -15.78 2.57 7.77
C VAL A 263 -16.56 3.53 6.86
N SER A 264 -17.60 3.03 6.17
CA SER A 264 -18.45 3.84 5.29
C SER A 264 -19.15 5.01 6.00
N HIS A 265 -19.32 4.91 7.31
CA HIS A 265 -19.92 5.96 8.14
C HIS A 265 -19.02 7.18 8.36
N ILE A 266 -17.74 7.09 8.03
CA ILE A 266 -16.78 8.18 8.11
C ILE A 266 -16.99 9.12 6.91
N PRO A 267 -17.24 10.43 7.13
CA PRO A 267 -17.60 11.38 6.09
C PRO A 267 -16.46 11.69 5.10
#